data_2a98698bd4ecd8571bf9536f24081086
#
_entry.id   2a98698bd4ecd8571bf9536f24081086
#
_cell.length_a   1.000
_cell.length_b   1.000
_cell.length_c   1.000
_cell.angle_alpha   90.00
_cell.angle_beta   90.00
_cell.angle_gamma   90.00
#
_symmetry.space_group_name_H-M   'P 1'
#
loop_
_entity.id
_entity.type
_entity.pdbx_description
1 polymer ?
#
loop_
_entity_poly.entity_id
_entity_poly.type
_entity_poly.pdbx_seq_one_letter_code
_entity_poly.pdbx_strand_id
1 'polypeptide(L)' 'MLTPEEWKAYEYASDRAGELHQQALTSTTDDWDERVALFAQSNALRQMAIDLLDGKHHQKDA' A
#
# COMPACT_ATOMS: atom_id res chain seq x y z
N MET A 1 -13.56 2.48 -13.78
CA MET A 1 -13.59 3.72 -13.00
C MET A 1 -13.86 3.41 -11.54
N LEU A 2 -13.17 4.08 -10.65
CA LEU A 2 -13.36 3.86 -9.22
C LEU A 2 -14.52 4.69 -8.69
N THR A 3 -15.26 4.11 -7.75
CA THR A 3 -16.25 4.89 -7.00
C THR A 3 -15.52 5.86 -6.08
N PRO A 4 -16.21 6.90 -5.57
CA PRO A 4 -15.57 7.82 -4.63
C PRO A 4 -15.01 7.12 -3.40
N GLU A 5 -15.68 6.08 -2.92
CA GLU A 5 -15.20 5.33 -1.76
C GLU A 5 -13.95 4.54 -2.08
N GLU A 6 -13.94 3.92 -3.25
CA GLU A 6 -12.74 3.20 -3.71
C GLU A 6 -11.58 4.15 -3.93
N TRP A 7 -11.87 5.34 -4.44
CA TRP A 7 -10.84 6.34 -4.66
C TRP A 7 -10.22 6.79 -3.34
N LYS A 8 -11.05 6.98 -2.32
CA LYS A 8 -10.56 7.33 -1.01
C LYS A 8 -9.70 6.22 -0.42
N ALA A 9 -10.12 4.98 -0.60
CA ALA A 9 -9.34 3.84 -0.13
C ALA A 9 -7.99 3.78 -0.83
N TYR A 10 -7.98 4.05 -2.13
CA TYR A 10 -6.75 4.09 -2.91
C TYR A 10 -5.81 5.17 -2.38
N GLU A 11 -6.34 6.36 -2.17
CA GLU A 11 -5.54 7.45 -1.65
C GLU A 11 -4.98 7.14 -0.28
N TYR A 12 -5.80 6.58 0.59
CA TYR A 12 -5.37 6.22 1.92
C TYR A 12 -4.25 5.18 1.87
N ALA A 13 -4.45 4.13 1.09
CA ALA A 13 -3.46 3.06 0.98
C ALA A 13 -2.15 3.59 0.40
N SER A 14 -2.24 4.44 -0.61
CA SER A 14 -1.08 5.02 -1.25
C SER A 14 -0.30 5.92 -0.29
N ASP A 15 -1.01 6.78 0.43
CA ASP A 15 -0.38 7.69 1.40
C ASP A 15 0.27 6.91 2.53
N ARG A 16 -0.44 5.91 3.04
CA ARG A 16 0.07 5.12 4.15
C ARG A 16 1.29 4.30 3.72
N ALA A 17 1.26 3.77 2.51
CA ALA A 17 2.41 3.05 1.97
C ALA A 17 3.63 3.96 1.89
N GLY A 18 3.42 5.19 1.45
CA GLY A 18 4.50 6.17 1.38
C GLY A 18 5.08 6.49 2.75
N GLU A 19 4.21 6.66 3.75
CA GLU A 19 4.65 6.94 5.10
C GLU A 19 5.47 5.78 5.68
N LEU A 20 5.00 4.57 5.51
CA LEU A 20 5.71 3.39 6.02
C LEU A 20 7.05 3.21 5.32
N HIS A 21 7.06 3.44 4.03
CA HIS A 21 8.30 3.35 3.26
C HIS A 21 9.30 4.39 3.76
N GLN A 22 8.83 5.61 4.01
CA GLN A 22 9.67 6.68 4.51
C GLN A 22 10.22 6.33 5.88
N GLN A 23 9.39 5.76 6.75
CA GLN A 23 9.83 5.35 8.08
C GLN A 23 10.93 4.29 7.98
N ALA A 24 10.77 3.35 7.06
CA ALA A 24 11.77 2.30 6.87
C ALA A 24 13.11 2.89 6.41
N LEU A 25 13.05 3.87 5.51
CA LEU A 25 14.25 4.49 4.99
C LEU A 25 14.95 5.37 6.02
N THR A 26 14.19 6.04 6.88
CA THR A 26 14.76 6.96 7.85
C THR A 26 14.99 6.33 9.21
N SER A 27 14.62 5.06 9.37
CA SER A 27 14.82 4.37 10.64
C SER A 27 16.32 4.24 10.94
N THR A 28 16.66 4.54 12.18
CA THR A 28 18.03 4.39 12.64
C THR A 28 18.21 3.12 13.47
N THR A 29 17.16 2.31 13.55
CA THR A 29 17.24 1.07 14.32
C THR A 29 18.12 0.07 13.62
N ASP A 30 18.84 -0.72 14.42
CA ASP A 30 19.64 -1.82 13.91
C ASP A 30 18.80 -3.09 13.76
N ASP A 31 17.55 -3.03 14.15
CA ASP A 31 16.66 -4.19 14.06
C ASP A 31 16.25 -4.40 12.62
N TRP A 32 16.89 -5.34 11.98
CA TRP A 32 16.61 -5.66 10.58
C TRP A 32 15.18 -6.16 10.41
N ASP A 33 14.69 -6.94 11.37
CA ASP A 33 13.34 -7.48 11.28
C ASP A 33 12.29 -6.38 11.28
N GLU A 34 12.52 -5.35 12.08
CA GLU A 34 11.60 -4.21 12.12
C GLU A 34 11.58 -3.48 10.78
N ARG A 35 12.74 -3.28 10.19
CA ARG A 35 12.82 -2.62 8.88
C ARG A 35 12.14 -3.44 7.80
N VAL A 36 12.37 -4.74 7.82
CA VAL A 36 11.72 -5.65 6.87
C VAL A 36 10.21 -5.59 7.04
N ALA A 37 9.73 -5.57 8.29
CA ALA A 37 8.30 -5.49 8.55
C ALA A 37 7.70 -4.20 7.99
N LEU A 38 8.40 -3.08 8.14
CA LEU A 38 7.92 -1.81 7.60
C LEU A 38 7.85 -1.84 6.08
N PHE A 39 8.87 -2.40 5.44
CA PHE A 39 8.86 -2.53 4.00
C PHE A 39 7.74 -3.46 3.53
N ALA A 40 7.55 -4.57 4.24
CA ALA A 40 6.49 -5.51 3.90
C ALA A 40 5.11 -4.86 3.99
N GLN A 41 4.88 -4.08 5.05
CA GLN A 41 3.61 -3.38 5.20
C GLN A 41 3.42 -2.34 4.11
N SER A 42 4.48 -1.62 3.78
CA SER A 42 4.43 -0.64 2.70
C SER A 42 4.07 -1.31 1.37
N ASN A 43 4.70 -2.44 1.09
CA ASN A 43 4.43 -3.15 -0.15
C ASN A 43 3.01 -3.69 -0.19
N ALA A 44 2.50 -4.19 0.95
CA ALA A 44 1.14 -4.69 1.02
C ALA A 44 0.14 -3.58 0.72
N LEU A 45 0.35 -2.40 1.29
CA LEU A 45 -0.54 -1.26 1.04
C LEU A 45 -0.45 -0.78 -0.39
N ARG A 46 0.75 -0.77 -0.95
CA ARG A 46 0.93 -0.41 -2.35
C ARG A 46 0.21 -1.40 -3.25
N GLN A 47 0.30 -2.68 -2.93
CA GLN A 47 -0.38 -3.70 -3.70
C GLN A 47 -1.88 -3.54 -3.61
N MET A 48 -2.40 -3.19 -2.44
CA MET A 48 -3.82 -2.89 -2.30
C MET A 48 -4.24 -1.75 -3.20
N ALA A 49 -3.43 -0.70 -3.28
CA ALA A 49 -3.74 0.43 -4.13
C ALA A 49 -3.76 0.02 -5.61
N ILE A 50 -2.79 -0.79 -6.01
CA ILE A 50 -2.73 -1.29 -7.38
C ILE A 50 -3.94 -2.15 -7.67
N ASP A 51 -4.30 -3.02 -6.75
CA ASP A 51 -5.43 -3.92 -6.91
C ASP A 51 -6.74 -3.15 -7.03
N LEU A 52 -6.87 -2.03 -6.32
CA LEU A 52 -8.05 -1.20 -6.45
C LEU A 52 -8.18 -0.64 -7.86
N LEU A 53 -7.06 -0.24 -8.45
CA LEU A 53 -7.08 0.27 -9.81
C LEU A 53 -7.41 -0.81 -10.83
N ASP A 54 -6.87 -2.01 -10.63
CA ASP A 54 -7.05 -3.11 -11.56
C ASP A 54 -8.19 -4.03 -11.18
N GLY A 55 -8.68 -3.92 -9.97
CA GLY A 55 -9.64 -4.87 -9.43
C GLY A 55 -10.90 -5.00 -10.25
N LYS A 56 -11.26 -3.95 -10.94
CA LYS A 56 -12.43 -3.98 -11.79
C LYS A 56 -12.33 -5.00 -12.90
N HIS A 57 -11.14 -5.25 -13.33
CA HIS A 57 -10.93 -6.21 -14.42
C HIS A 57 -11.21 -7.63 -13.96
N HIS A 58 -10.85 -7.91 -12.72
CA HIS A 58 -11.05 -9.25 -12.18
C HIS A 58 -12.52 -9.55 -11.97
N GLN A 59 -13.25 -8.55 -11.55
CA GLN A 59 -14.67 -8.74 -11.27
C GLN A 59 -15.47 -9.02 -12.52
N LYS A 60 -15.04 -8.50 -13.63
CA LYS A 60 -15.76 -8.71 -14.88
C LYS A 60 -15.73 -10.14 -15.34
N ASP A 61 -14.68 -10.83 -14.97
CA ASP A 61 -14.49 -12.21 -15.42
C ASP A 61 -15.30 -13.20 -14.64
N ALA A 62 -15.90 -12.76 -13.59
CA ALA A 62 -16.70 -13.64 -12.75
C ALA A 62 -17.99 -14.04 -13.43
#